data_aea0038d8cfd1b5404fa503c7e0c68e1
#
_entry.id   aea0038d8cfd1b5404fa503c7e0c68e1
#
_cell.length_a   1.000
_cell.length_b   1.000
_cell.length_c   1.000
_cell.angle_alpha   90.00
_cell.angle_beta   90.00
_cell.angle_gamma   90.00
#
_symmetry.space_group_name_H-M   'P 1'
#
loop_
_entity.id
_entity.type
_entity.pdbx_description
1 polymer ?
#
loop_
_entity_poly.entity_id
_entity_poly.type
_entity_poly.pdbx_seq_one_letter_code
_entity_poly.pdbx_strand_id
1 'polypeptide(L)'
;MRLDPDHAHGIAGRLAQRLPFFYGWVIVYIGFLGVFMMGATSFWGLPVFVRTMTEDTGWSRASISFALTLRFIVGAFGGLMLGRFADRRGGPAKVFFIGLLIDAGSMAALRWVSSPIEFMLLYGVIGGAGNTGMRLAGMTLIPKWFIQRRGAAVGFSSMGGGLSALVMVPVVSFMVSEIGWRDAWTGLAAIMFCLALPCVPLAVRAPEDLGLQPDGIDHAGRLRDRVGPPPERSYTLHDAIRTSTFWFLLLAIVFGSYSLQTATIIMVPYFEDIGFTTAVAASAVSMYGFFSIVARFIWGFAADRLTVRMALVIQAALTAVGSLMMVKIGGEFSLFAVAAYQGIMLGGFPTLGQLIWPESFGRDHIGSIVGLTQFFTTVIGAMGPFIANYIRDETGTYSASIWLLVGTWLLCGLATYAARPRRTLGEAQA
;
A
#
# COMPACT_ATOMS: atom_id res chain seq x y z
N MET A 1 -24.08 18.46 -12.93
CA MET A 1 -23.00 19.16 -12.22
C MET A 1 -22.34 20.13 -13.21
N ARG A 2 -22.50 21.45 -13.02
CA ARG A 2 -21.90 22.44 -13.95
C ARG A 2 -20.64 22.95 -13.29
N LEU A 3 -19.49 22.71 -13.93
CA LEU A 3 -18.20 23.28 -13.53
C LEU A 3 -18.15 24.75 -13.91
N ASP A 4 -17.46 25.56 -13.09
CA ASP A 4 -17.14 26.95 -13.44
C ASP A 4 -16.32 26.92 -14.74
N PRO A 5 -16.70 27.72 -15.78
CA PRO A 5 -16.00 27.74 -17.07
C PRO A 5 -14.49 27.96 -16.96
N ASP A 6 -14.06 28.73 -15.96
CA ASP A 6 -12.64 29.05 -15.74
C ASP A 6 -11.81 27.84 -15.24
N HIS A 7 -12.46 26.79 -14.70
CA HIS A 7 -11.79 25.57 -14.22
C HIS A 7 -11.89 24.39 -15.19
N ALA A 8 -12.62 24.54 -16.30
CA ALA A 8 -12.84 23.50 -17.31
C ALA A 8 -11.66 23.28 -18.27
N HIS A 9 -10.52 23.97 -18.07
CA HIS A 9 -9.37 23.89 -18.94
C HIS A 9 -8.59 22.56 -18.69
N GLY A 10 -8.43 21.75 -19.76
CA GLY A 10 -7.68 20.51 -19.74
C GLY A 10 -8.53 19.24 -19.95
N ILE A 11 -7.84 18.10 -20.11
CA ILE A 11 -8.48 16.79 -20.37
C ILE A 11 -9.33 16.36 -19.16
N ALA A 12 -8.82 16.55 -17.94
CA ALA A 12 -9.50 16.20 -16.71
C ALA A 12 -10.81 16.97 -16.51
N GLY A 13 -10.83 18.29 -16.76
CA GLY A 13 -12.04 19.11 -16.66
C GLY A 13 -13.12 18.69 -17.65
N ARG A 14 -12.74 18.45 -18.93
CA ARG A 14 -13.66 17.96 -19.96
C ARG A 14 -14.22 16.57 -19.63
N LEU A 15 -13.39 15.68 -19.07
CA LEU A 15 -13.84 14.36 -18.64
C LEU A 15 -14.79 14.47 -17.45
N ALA A 16 -14.48 15.30 -16.45
CA ALA A 16 -15.31 15.49 -15.26
C ALA A 16 -16.74 15.98 -15.60
N GLN A 17 -16.90 16.77 -16.68
CA GLN A 17 -18.22 17.21 -17.16
C GLN A 17 -19.03 16.11 -17.85
N ARG A 18 -18.36 15.13 -18.46
CA ARG A 18 -19.00 14.07 -19.25
C ARG A 18 -19.31 12.81 -18.45
N LEU A 19 -18.62 12.61 -17.31
CA LEU A 19 -18.82 11.41 -16.51
C LEU A 19 -20.18 11.45 -15.78
N PRO A 20 -20.93 10.32 -15.79
CA PRO A 20 -22.19 10.20 -15.05
C PRO A 20 -21.98 10.02 -13.54
N PHE A 21 -20.74 9.88 -13.08
CA PHE A 21 -20.37 9.66 -11.68
C PHE A 21 -19.30 10.66 -11.23
N PHE A 22 -19.08 10.71 -9.90
CA PHE A 22 -18.11 11.63 -9.30
C PHE A 22 -16.67 11.32 -9.78
N TYR A 23 -15.96 12.36 -10.24
CA TYR A 23 -14.61 12.26 -10.77
C TYR A 23 -13.60 11.62 -9.80
N GLY A 24 -13.83 11.74 -8.49
CA GLY A 24 -13.01 11.10 -7.46
C GLY A 24 -12.79 9.59 -7.68
N TRP A 25 -13.73 8.88 -8.33
CA TRP A 25 -13.55 7.47 -8.68
C TRP A 25 -12.49 7.23 -9.76
N VAL A 26 -12.22 8.21 -10.62
CA VAL A 26 -11.07 8.17 -11.54
C VAL A 26 -9.77 8.24 -10.75
N ILE A 27 -9.73 9.05 -9.70
CA ILE A 27 -8.58 9.12 -8.79
C ILE A 27 -8.37 7.80 -8.04
N VAL A 28 -9.46 7.14 -7.61
CA VAL A 28 -9.40 5.79 -7.00
C VAL A 28 -8.81 4.78 -7.98
N TYR A 29 -9.21 4.83 -9.25
CA TYR A 29 -8.64 3.97 -10.30
C TYR A 29 -7.14 4.22 -10.50
N ILE A 30 -6.69 5.48 -10.50
CA ILE A 30 -5.26 5.83 -10.56
C ILE A 30 -4.51 5.23 -9.37
N GLY A 31 -5.06 5.36 -8.17
CA GLY A 31 -4.49 4.75 -6.96
C GLY A 31 -4.44 3.22 -7.03
N PHE A 32 -5.52 2.58 -7.49
CA PHE A 32 -5.59 1.14 -7.75
C PHE A 32 -4.50 0.70 -8.73
N LEU A 33 -4.35 1.41 -9.84
CA LEU A 33 -3.36 1.10 -10.86
C LEU A 33 -1.93 1.24 -10.32
N GLY A 34 -1.65 2.26 -9.49
CA GLY A 34 -0.36 2.42 -8.83
C GLY A 34 0.00 1.24 -7.91
N VAL A 35 -0.97 0.75 -7.11
CA VAL A 35 -0.78 -0.42 -6.23
C VAL A 35 -0.67 -1.70 -7.04
N PHE A 36 -1.46 -1.83 -8.12
CA PHE A 36 -1.40 -2.97 -9.05
C PHE A 36 -0.02 -3.07 -9.70
N MET A 37 0.51 -1.97 -10.21
CA MET A 37 1.83 -1.92 -10.86
C MET A 37 2.96 -2.22 -9.87
N MET A 38 2.90 -1.66 -8.67
CA MET A 38 3.88 -1.99 -7.63
C MET A 38 3.88 -3.50 -7.33
N GLY A 39 2.71 -4.12 -7.25
CA GLY A 39 2.59 -5.57 -7.09
C GLY A 39 3.24 -6.33 -8.24
N ALA A 40 2.93 -5.93 -9.48
CA ALA A 40 3.43 -6.56 -10.71
C ALA A 40 4.96 -6.49 -10.85
N THR A 41 5.56 -5.39 -10.45
CA THR A 41 7.00 -5.16 -10.66
C THR A 41 7.87 -5.55 -9.48
N SER A 42 7.29 -5.65 -8.27
CA SER A 42 8.08 -5.88 -7.06
C SER A 42 7.67 -7.18 -6.35
N PHE A 43 6.51 -7.21 -5.70
CA PHE A 43 6.15 -8.32 -4.82
C PHE A 43 5.89 -9.64 -5.56
N TRP A 44 5.18 -9.58 -6.70
CA TRP A 44 4.68 -10.75 -7.39
C TRP A 44 5.44 -11.05 -8.68
N GLY A 45 5.95 -10.00 -9.35
CA GLY A 45 6.69 -10.18 -10.59
C GLY A 45 8.09 -10.72 -10.37
N LEU A 46 8.92 -10.05 -9.55
CA LEU A 46 10.32 -10.46 -9.38
C LEU A 46 10.51 -11.94 -9.03
N PRO A 47 9.73 -12.56 -8.11
CA PRO A 47 9.88 -13.99 -7.81
C PRO A 47 9.80 -14.92 -9.02
N VAL A 48 8.99 -14.56 -10.04
CA VAL A 48 8.86 -15.33 -11.28
C VAL A 48 10.15 -15.31 -12.09
N PHE A 49 10.86 -14.18 -12.08
CA PHE A 49 12.11 -14.04 -12.82
C PHE A 49 13.31 -14.70 -12.13
N VAL A 50 13.31 -14.81 -10.79
CA VAL A 50 14.48 -15.23 -10.01
C VAL A 50 15.06 -16.55 -10.49
N ARG A 51 14.20 -17.56 -10.72
CA ARG A 51 14.65 -18.89 -11.16
C ARG A 51 15.34 -18.82 -12.52
N THR A 52 14.66 -18.26 -13.50
CA THR A 52 15.16 -18.20 -14.89
C THR A 52 16.42 -17.35 -15.00
N MET A 53 16.49 -16.23 -14.24
CA MET A 53 17.68 -15.41 -14.18
C MET A 53 18.86 -16.16 -13.56
N THR A 54 18.64 -16.91 -12.46
CA THR A 54 19.69 -17.73 -11.82
C THR A 54 20.21 -18.82 -12.76
N GLU A 55 19.31 -19.49 -13.49
CA GLU A 55 19.67 -20.57 -14.44
C GLU A 55 20.44 -20.03 -15.66
N ASP A 56 20.08 -18.85 -16.19
CA ASP A 56 20.69 -18.25 -17.38
C ASP A 56 22.04 -17.55 -17.08
N THR A 57 22.13 -16.85 -15.96
CA THR A 57 23.26 -15.96 -15.67
C THR A 57 24.23 -16.53 -14.61
N GLY A 58 23.84 -17.54 -13.86
CA GLY A 58 24.59 -18.05 -12.71
C GLY A 58 24.56 -17.11 -11.47
N TRP A 59 23.76 -16.03 -11.49
CA TRP A 59 23.68 -15.12 -10.34
C TRP A 59 23.02 -15.78 -9.14
N SER A 60 23.51 -15.45 -7.95
CA SER A 60 22.89 -15.97 -6.74
C SER A 60 21.49 -15.40 -6.53
N ARG A 61 20.57 -16.23 -6.05
CA ARG A 61 19.21 -15.79 -5.68
C ARG A 61 19.23 -14.66 -4.65
N ALA A 62 20.24 -14.68 -3.76
CA ALA A 62 20.43 -13.64 -2.77
C ALA A 62 20.71 -12.28 -3.40
N SER A 63 21.59 -12.21 -4.43
CA SER A 63 21.91 -10.95 -5.11
C SER A 63 20.68 -10.37 -5.85
N ILE A 64 19.90 -11.23 -6.51
CA ILE A 64 18.66 -10.82 -7.19
C ILE A 64 17.64 -10.31 -6.17
N SER A 65 17.45 -11.02 -5.06
CA SER A 65 16.52 -10.62 -3.99
C SER A 65 16.97 -9.35 -3.27
N PHE A 66 18.28 -9.12 -3.15
CA PHE A 66 18.82 -7.90 -2.57
C PHE A 66 18.47 -6.65 -3.40
N ALA A 67 18.37 -6.79 -4.73
CA ALA A 67 17.91 -5.70 -5.57
C ALA A 67 16.48 -5.23 -5.22
N LEU A 68 15.58 -6.14 -4.79
CA LEU A 68 14.25 -5.80 -4.28
C LEU A 68 14.33 -5.02 -2.96
N THR A 69 15.24 -5.42 -2.08
CA THR A 69 15.50 -4.69 -0.83
C THR A 69 15.96 -3.26 -1.11
N LEU A 70 16.91 -3.08 -2.04
CA LEU A 70 17.35 -1.77 -2.49
C LEU A 70 16.19 -0.95 -3.06
N ARG A 71 15.32 -1.58 -3.87
CA ARG A 71 14.12 -0.93 -4.44
C ARG A 71 13.21 -0.35 -3.36
N PHE A 72 13.00 -1.07 -2.27
CA PHE A 72 12.20 -0.59 -1.14
C PHE A 72 12.90 0.49 -0.33
N ILE A 73 14.20 0.35 -0.08
CA ILE A 73 15.00 1.35 0.65
C ILE A 73 15.02 2.68 -0.12
N VAL A 74 15.39 2.64 -1.40
CA VAL A 74 15.40 3.84 -2.25
C VAL A 74 14.01 4.43 -2.38
N GLY A 75 12.98 3.58 -2.50
CA GLY A 75 11.59 3.99 -2.47
C GLY A 75 11.18 4.73 -1.21
N ALA A 76 11.68 4.30 -0.05
CA ALA A 76 11.42 4.96 1.22
C ALA A 76 12.06 6.36 1.28
N PHE A 77 13.32 6.50 0.86
CA PHE A 77 13.98 7.82 0.72
C PHE A 77 13.29 8.71 -0.32
N GLY A 78 12.91 8.14 -1.47
CA GLY A 78 12.14 8.84 -2.50
C GLY A 78 10.83 9.40 -1.96
N GLY A 79 10.13 8.65 -1.10
CA GLY A 79 8.92 9.10 -0.41
C GLY A 79 9.14 10.36 0.44
N LEU A 80 10.23 10.41 1.19
CA LEU A 80 10.62 11.59 1.98
C LEU A 80 10.85 12.83 1.09
N MET A 81 11.55 12.66 -0.02
CA MET A 81 11.90 13.76 -0.91
C MET A 81 10.70 14.24 -1.75
N LEU A 82 9.93 13.31 -2.31
CA LEU A 82 8.85 13.60 -3.24
C LEU A 82 7.53 13.97 -2.54
N GLY A 83 7.36 13.65 -1.26
CA GLY A 83 6.13 13.91 -0.51
C GLY A 83 5.70 15.38 -0.56
N ARG A 84 6.66 16.31 -0.38
CA ARG A 84 6.40 17.76 -0.46
C ARG A 84 6.02 18.23 -1.87
N PHE A 85 6.55 17.59 -2.91
CA PHE A 85 6.22 17.92 -4.30
C PHE A 85 4.82 17.40 -4.67
N ALA A 86 4.41 16.25 -4.12
CA ALA A 86 3.08 15.70 -4.32
C ALA A 86 1.97 16.58 -3.72
N ASP A 87 2.28 17.43 -2.75
CA ASP A 87 1.30 18.36 -2.15
C ASP A 87 1.10 19.66 -2.96
N ARG A 88 1.96 19.95 -3.95
CA ARG A 88 1.86 21.16 -4.78
C ARG A 88 0.83 21.01 -5.90
N ARG A 89 0.23 22.13 -6.36
CA ARG A 89 -0.70 22.16 -7.51
C ARG A 89 0.01 21.61 -8.78
N GLY A 90 -0.60 20.62 -9.44
CA GLY A 90 0.01 19.90 -10.57
C GLY A 90 1.17 18.96 -10.18
N GLY A 91 1.57 18.90 -8.91
CA GLY A 91 2.63 18.04 -8.40
C GLY A 91 2.37 16.55 -8.60
N PRO A 92 1.17 16.03 -8.24
CA PRO A 92 0.89 14.60 -8.37
C PRO A 92 1.05 14.07 -9.80
N ALA A 93 0.51 14.78 -10.80
CA ALA A 93 0.65 14.38 -12.20
C ALA A 93 2.11 14.34 -12.65
N LYS A 94 2.92 15.34 -12.27
CA LYS A 94 4.35 15.39 -12.60
C LYS A 94 5.13 14.27 -11.91
N VAL A 95 4.90 14.07 -10.61
CA VAL A 95 5.55 13.01 -9.82
C VAL A 95 5.20 11.63 -10.37
N PHE A 96 3.91 11.42 -10.71
CA PHE A 96 3.45 10.18 -11.33
C PHE A 96 4.09 9.93 -12.70
N PHE A 97 4.12 10.95 -13.56
CA PHE A 97 4.69 10.83 -14.92
C PHE A 97 6.20 10.58 -14.90
N ILE A 98 6.95 11.37 -14.12
CA ILE A 98 8.41 11.19 -13.97
C ILE A 98 8.70 9.81 -13.37
N GLY A 99 7.94 9.41 -12.35
CA GLY A 99 8.05 8.08 -11.74
C GLY A 99 7.80 6.96 -12.74
N LEU A 100 6.77 7.09 -13.58
CA LEU A 100 6.46 6.14 -14.64
C LEU A 100 7.58 6.02 -15.67
N LEU A 101 8.11 7.14 -16.14
CA LEU A 101 9.22 7.15 -17.10
C LEU A 101 10.48 6.49 -16.54
N ILE A 102 10.81 6.80 -15.30
CA ILE A 102 12.00 6.23 -14.64
C ILE A 102 11.81 4.73 -14.41
N ASP A 103 10.66 4.30 -13.88
CA ASP A 103 10.41 2.89 -13.58
C ASP A 103 10.32 2.04 -14.85
N ALA A 104 9.50 2.45 -15.83
CA ALA A 104 9.38 1.73 -17.09
C ALA A 104 10.70 1.73 -17.88
N GLY A 105 11.41 2.87 -17.91
CA GLY A 105 12.72 2.98 -18.56
C GLY A 105 13.77 2.08 -17.90
N SER A 106 13.82 2.02 -16.57
CA SER A 106 14.73 1.14 -15.84
C SER A 106 14.44 -0.33 -16.12
N MET A 107 13.15 -0.73 -16.16
CA MET A 107 12.76 -2.10 -16.48
C MET A 107 13.09 -2.48 -17.93
N ALA A 108 12.84 -1.60 -18.89
CA ALA A 108 13.21 -1.85 -20.27
C ALA A 108 14.74 -1.99 -20.43
N ALA A 109 15.52 -1.24 -19.65
CA ALA A 109 16.98 -1.32 -19.64
C ALA A 109 17.51 -2.65 -19.06
N LEU A 110 16.72 -3.38 -18.27
CA LEU A 110 17.12 -4.70 -17.75
C LEU A 110 17.41 -5.74 -18.84
N ARG A 111 16.95 -5.50 -20.05
CA ARG A 111 17.26 -6.34 -21.20
C ARG A 111 18.78 -6.47 -21.44
N TRP A 112 19.52 -5.39 -21.23
CA TRP A 112 20.96 -5.29 -21.53
C TRP A 112 21.86 -5.57 -20.32
N VAL A 113 21.30 -5.93 -19.19
CA VAL A 113 22.06 -6.18 -17.96
C VAL A 113 22.93 -7.41 -18.10
N SER A 114 24.20 -7.28 -17.74
CA SER A 114 25.23 -8.32 -17.81
C SER A 114 25.79 -8.72 -16.43
N SER A 115 25.58 -7.89 -15.40
CA SER A 115 26.09 -8.14 -14.05
C SER A 115 25.03 -7.96 -12.96
N PRO A 116 25.16 -8.66 -11.78
CA PRO A 116 24.26 -8.46 -10.64
C PRO A 116 24.24 -7.01 -10.14
N ILE A 117 25.37 -6.30 -10.24
CA ILE A 117 25.49 -4.91 -9.78
C ILE A 117 24.66 -4.00 -10.69
N GLU A 118 24.73 -4.17 -12.02
CA GLU A 118 23.89 -3.43 -12.96
C GLU A 118 22.40 -3.68 -12.71
N PHE A 119 22.02 -4.94 -12.41
CA PHE A 119 20.66 -5.28 -12.04
C PHE A 119 20.22 -4.56 -10.76
N MET A 120 21.06 -4.55 -9.72
CA MET A 120 20.79 -3.83 -8.48
C MET A 120 20.63 -2.33 -8.70
N LEU A 121 21.46 -1.73 -9.54
CA LEU A 121 21.40 -0.31 -9.87
C LEU A 121 20.14 0.03 -10.68
N LEU A 122 19.87 -0.70 -11.75
CA LEU A 122 18.71 -0.43 -12.61
C LEU A 122 17.40 -0.76 -11.91
N TYR A 123 17.21 -2.01 -11.46
CA TYR A 123 15.98 -2.45 -10.83
C TYR A 123 15.81 -1.88 -9.42
N GLY A 124 16.86 -1.96 -8.60
CA GLY A 124 16.82 -1.56 -7.20
C GLY A 124 16.82 -0.05 -7.02
N VAL A 125 17.83 0.65 -7.54
CA VAL A 125 18.00 2.08 -7.27
C VAL A 125 17.12 2.91 -8.20
N ILE A 126 17.30 2.79 -9.51
CA ILE A 126 16.59 3.64 -10.49
C ILE A 126 15.10 3.28 -10.50
N GLY A 127 14.75 1.99 -10.61
CA GLY A 127 13.38 1.54 -10.55
C GLY A 127 12.70 1.82 -9.21
N GLY A 128 13.42 1.73 -8.09
CA GLY A 128 12.91 2.09 -6.76
C GLY A 128 12.52 3.56 -6.66
N ALA A 129 13.33 4.45 -7.20
CA ALA A 129 13.02 5.89 -7.26
C ALA A 129 11.78 6.15 -8.12
N GLY A 130 11.67 5.52 -9.29
CA GLY A 130 10.53 5.65 -10.19
C GLY A 130 9.22 5.12 -9.58
N ASN A 131 9.25 3.92 -9.02
CA ASN A 131 8.08 3.28 -8.39
C ASN A 131 7.48 4.14 -7.27
N THR A 132 8.31 4.86 -6.53
CA THR A 132 7.85 5.76 -5.46
C THR A 132 6.92 6.85 -5.97
N GLY A 133 7.21 7.44 -7.12
CA GLY A 133 6.38 8.50 -7.70
C GLY A 133 4.96 8.03 -7.98
N MET A 134 4.80 6.84 -8.54
CA MET A 134 3.49 6.26 -8.84
C MET A 134 2.71 5.93 -7.57
N ARG A 135 3.35 5.29 -6.60
CA ARG A 135 2.73 4.90 -5.34
C ARG A 135 2.30 6.10 -4.51
N LEU A 136 3.17 7.11 -4.40
CA LEU A 136 2.90 8.29 -3.59
C LEU A 136 1.69 9.07 -4.12
N ALA A 137 1.54 9.19 -5.45
CA ALA A 137 0.38 9.81 -6.05
C ALA A 137 -0.92 9.10 -5.62
N GLY A 138 -0.99 7.77 -5.70
CA GLY A 138 -2.16 7.01 -5.24
C GLY A 138 -2.49 7.23 -3.76
N MET A 139 -1.48 7.20 -2.88
CA MET A 139 -1.68 7.37 -1.44
C MET A 139 -2.11 8.78 -1.02
N THR A 140 -1.70 9.82 -1.75
CA THR A 140 -1.95 11.22 -1.37
C THR A 140 -3.20 11.81 -2.01
N LEU A 141 -3.60 11.33 -3.19
CA LEU A 141 -4.73 11.88 -3.92
C LEU A 141 -6.08 11.47 -3.30
N ILE A 142 -6.29 10.17 -3.04
CA ILE A 142 -7.58 9.67 -2.58
C ILE A 142 -8.09 10.39 -1.31
N PRO A 143 -7.27 10.60 -0.27
CA PRO A 143 -7.73 11.32 0.92
C PRO A 143 -8.16 12.77 0.68
N LYS A 144 -7.67 13.41 -0.39
CA LYS A 144 -8.06 14.78 -0.76
C LYS A 144 -9.41 14.82 -1.47
N TRP A 145 -9.79 13.77 -2.19
CA TRP A 145 -11.03 13.68 -2.96
C TRP A 145 -12.21 13.14 -2.16
N PHE A 146 -11.95 12.34 -1.10
CA PHE A 146 -12.98 11.71 -0.29
C PHE A 146 -12.82 12.06 1.18
N ILE A 147 -13.94 12.44 1.83
CA ILE A 147 -14.05 12.67 3.27
C ILE A 147 -14.96 11.60 3.88
N GLN A 148 -16.21 11.50 3.42
CA GLN A 148 -17.22 10.58 3.98
C GLN A 148 -17.02 9.14 3.52
N ARG A 149 -16.57 8.93 2.27
CA ARG A 149 -16.37 7.59 1.66
C ARG A 149 -14.90 7.24 1.50
N ARG A 150 -14.03 7.83 2.34
CA ARG A 150 -12.58 7.65 2.26
C ARG A 150 -12.16 6.19 2.45
N GLY A 151 -12.80 5.47 3.38
CA GLY A 151 -12.53 4.07 3.64
C GLY A 151 -12.83 3.17 2.45
N ALA A 152 -14.00 3.30 1.84
CA ALA A 152 -14.36 2.56 0.64
C ALA A 152 -13.40 2.88 -0.53
N ALA A 153 -13.07 4.16 -0.74
CA ALA A 153 -12.17 4.60 -1.80
C ALA A 153 -10.76 4.00 -1.67
N VAL A 154 -10.17 4.04 -0.45
CA VAL A 154 -8.87 3.44 -0.17
C VAL A 154 -8.94 1.92 -0.23
N GLY A 155 -10.03 1.30 0.24
CA GLY A 155 -10.28 -0.13 0.13
C GLY A 155 -10.22 -0.61 -1.33
N PHE A 156 -10.96 0.05 -2.23
CA PHE A 156 -10.93 -0.23 -3.66
C PHE A 156 -9.53 -0.07 -4.26
N SER A 157 -8.87 1.05 -3.97
CA SER A 157 -7.51 1.29 -4.47
C SER A 157 -6.54 0.18 -4.02
N SER A 158 -6.63 -0.25 -2.78
CA SER A 158 -5.75 -1.27 -2.20
C SER A 158 -5.94 -2.66 -2.81
N MET A 159 -7.11 -2.97 -3.39
CA MET A 159 -7.36 -4.26 -4.06
C MET A 159 -6.42 -4.51 -5.25
N GLY A 160 -5.86 -3.44 -5.84
CA GLY A 160 -4.89 -3.54 -6.94
C GLY A 160 -3.72 -4.48 -6.62
N GLY A 161 -3.24 -4.51 -5.37
CA GLY A 161 -2.15 -5.39 -4.96
C GLY A 161 -2.49 -6.89 -5.03
N GLY A 162 -3.70 -7.27 -4.62
CA GLY A 162 -4.16 -8.66 -4.72
C GLY A 162 -4.46 -9.06 -6.17
N LEU A 163 -5.11 -8.17 -6.92
CA LEU A 163 -5.40 -8.43 -8.34
C LEU A 163 -4.11 -8.54 -9.16
N SER A 164 -3.07 -7.81 -8.77
CA SER A 164 -1.74 -7.93 -9.39
C SER A 164 -1.19 -9.35 -9.28
N ALA A 165 -1.30 -9.99 -8.11
CA ALA A 165 -0.88 -11.38 -7.95
C ALA A 165 -1.66 -12.32 -8.89
N LEU A 166 -2.98 -12.16 -8.92
CA LEU A 166 -3.86 -13.02 -9.71
C LEU A 166 -3.63 -12.89 -11.22
N VAL A 167 -3.40 -11.67 -11.71
CA VAL A 167 -3.30 -11.38 -13.15
C VAL A 167 -1.87 -11.40 -13.65
N MET A 168 -0.96 -10.73 -12.91
CA MET A 168 0.39 -10.49 -13.43
C MET A 168 1.33 -11.68 -13.24
N VAL A 169 1.12 -12.52 -12.23
CA VAL A 169 1.94 -13.72 -12.08
C VAL A 169 1.79 -14.66 -13.28
N PRO A 170 0.57 -15.06 -13.73
CA PRO A 170 0.41 -15.83 -14.96
C PRO A 170 0.92 -15.12 -16.20
N VAL A 171 0.66 -13.81 -16.36
CA VAL A 171 1.11 -13.03 -17.53
C VAL A 171 2.63 -13.00 -17.60
N VAL A 172 3.30 -12.68 -16.49
CA VAL A 172 4.78 -12.64 -16.44
C VAL A 172 5.36 -14.04 -16.64
N SER A 173 4.77 -15.08 -16.03
CA SER A 173 5.22 -16.47 -16.22
C SER A 173 5.14 -16.87 -17.70
N PHE A 174 4.03 -16.57 -18.38
CA PHE A 174 3.87 -16.82 -19.80
C PHE A 174 4.91 -16.05 -20.63
N MET A 175 5.13 -14.77 -20.34
CA MET A 175 6.13 -13.98 -21.07
C MET A 175 7.54 -14.54 -20.86
N VAL A 176 7.90 -14.93 -19.63
CA VAL A 176 9.21 -15.50 -19.33
C VAL A 176 9.42 -16.82 -20.07
N SER A 177 8.38 -17.68 -20.19
CA SER A 177 8.49 -18.95 -20.90
C SER A 177 8.60 -18.79 -22.41
N GLU A 178 7.91 -17.82 -23.02
CA GLU A 178 7.83 -17.67 -24.48
C GLU A 178 8.96 -16.82 -25.04
N ILE A 179 9.31 -15.72 -24.38
CA ILE A 179 10.25 -14.72 -24.92
C ILE A 179 11.51 -14.56 -24.07
N GLY A 180 11.63 -15.33 -22.98
CA GLY A 180 12.75 -15.25 -22.05
C GLY A 180 12.65 -14.04 -21.09
N TRP A 181 13.44 -14.10 -20.02
CA TRP A 181 13.33 -13.12 -18.93
C TRP A 181 13.74 -11.70 -19.34
N ARG A 182 14.71 -11.54 -20.26
CA ARG A 182 15.16 -10.20 -20.72
C ARG A 182 14.07 -9.45 -21.47
N ASP A 183 13.44 -10.11 -22.42
CA ASP A 183 12.35 -9.51 -23.20
C ASP A 183 11.05 -9.39 -22.40
N ALA A 184 10.83 -10.30 -21.44
CA ALA A 184 9.69 -10.23 -20.52
C ALA A 184 9.75 -8.97 -19.64
N TRP A 185 10.93 -8.51 -19.19
CA TRP A 185 11.06 -7.23 -18.49
C TRP A 185 10.67 -6.04 -19.37
N THR A 186 11.10 -6.05 -20.63
CA THR A 186 10.73 -5.00 -21.60
C THR A 186 9.23 -5.01 -21.89
N GLY A 187 8.64 -6.20 -22.04
CA GLY A 187 7.20 -6.34 -22.22
C GLY A 187 6.40 -5.88 -21.00
N LEU A 188 6.86 -6.21 -19.78
CA LEU A 188 6.23 -5.73 -18.55
C LEU A 188 6.31 -4.20 -18.45
N ALA A 189 7.45 -3.60 -18.81
CA ALA A 189 7.61 -2.16 -18.88
C ALA A 189 6.63 -1.51 -19.86
N ALA A 190 6.46 -2.10 -21.04
CA ALA A 190 5.51 -1.62 -22.05
C ALA A 190 4.06 -1.72 -21.57
N ILE A 191 3.65 -2.84 -20.97
CA ILE A 191 2.31 -3.00 -20.38
C ILE A 191 2.05 -1.92 -19.34
N MET A 192 2.99 -1.71 -18.42
CA MET A 192 2.85 -0.70 -17.37
C MET A 192 2.78 0.71 -17.93
N PHE A 193 3.63 1.03 -18.89
CA PHE A 193 3.66 2.33 -19.53
C PHE A 193 2.33 2.61 -20.26
N CYS A 194 1.83 1.67 -21.03
CA CYS A 194 0.55 1.80 -21.76
C CYS A 194 -0.65 1.95 -20.82
N LEU A 195 -0.66 1.25 -19.68
CA LEU A 195 -1.73 1.35 -18.68
C LEU A 195 -1.69 2.65 -17.88
N ALA A 196 -0.49 3.14 -17.55
CA ALA A 196 -0.34 4.31 -16.67
C ALA A 196 -0.33 5.64 -17.43
N LEU A 197 0.18 5.67 -18.65
CA LEU A 197 0.31 6.91 -19.43
C LEU A 197 -1.01 7.69 -19.58
N PRO A 198 -2.15 7.05 -19.91
CA PRO A 198 -3.44 7.72 -19.99
C PRO A 198 -3.91 8.34 -18.67
N CYS A 199 -3.43 7.82 -17.54
CA CYS A 199 -3.80 8.28 -16.20
C CYS A 199 -3.08 9.56 -15.79
N VAL A 200 -1.93 9.87 -16.41
CA VAL A 200 -1.13 11.06 -16.07
C VAL A 200 -1.92 12.38 -16.13
N PRO A 201 -2.59 12.71 -17.25
CA PRO A 201 -3.36 13.96 -17.35
C PRO A 201 -4.61 13.97 -16.47
N LEU A 202 -5.00 12.80 -15.92
CA LEU A 202 -6.17 12.64 -15.07
C LEU A 202 -5.82 12.74 -13.57
N ALA A 203 -4.54 12.72 -13.19
CA ALA A 203 -4.08 12.82 -11.81
C ALA A 203 -4.18 14.25 -11.27
N VAL A 204 -5.38 14.68 -10.91
CA VAL A 204 -5.66 16.02 -10.34
C VAL A 204 -5.51 15.96 -8.83
N ARG A 205 -4.83 16.96 -8.25
CA ARG A 205 -4.45 17.01 -6.83
C ARG A 205 -5.65 16.97 -5.88
N ALA A 206 -6.64 17.80 -6.16
CA ALA A 206 -7.78 17.98 -5.27
C ALA A 206 -9.04 18.37 -6.08
N PRO A 207 -10.24 18.08 -5.59
CA PRO A 207 -11.49 18.42 -6.29
C PRO A 207 -11.64 19.92 -6.53
N GLU A 208 -11.13 20.75 -5.63
CA GLU A 208 -11.15 22.21 -5.74
C GLU A 208 -10.39 22.72 -6.97
N ASP A 209 -9.37 21.99 -7.45
CA ASP A 209 -8.64 22.33 -8.68
C ASP A 209 -9.52 22.20 -9.95
N LEU A 210 -10.66 21.50 -9.86
CA LEU A 210 -11.68 21.37 -10.90
C LEU A 210 -12.99 22.10 -10.54
N GLY A 211 -13.00 22.94 -9.50
CA GLY A 211 -14.21 23.58 -9.00
C GLY A 211 -15.23 22.59 -8.40
N LEU A 212 -14.78 21.40 -8.01
CA LEU A 212 -15.61 20.37 -7.38
C LEU A 212 -15.42 20.38 -5.88
N GLN A 213 -16.35 19.72 -5.17
CA GLN A 213 -16.19 19.47 -3.74
C GLN A 213 -15.88 18.01 -3.45
N PRO A 214 -15.25 17.71 -2.30
CA PRO A 214 -15.05 16.35 -1.85
C PRO A 214 -16.36 15.55 -1.83
N ASP A 215 -16.28 14.24 -2.10
CA ASP A 215 -17.43 13.33 -2.18
C ASP A 215 -18.48 13.69 -3.23
N GLY A 216 -18.28 14.74 -4.07
CA GLY A 216 -19.22 15.17 -5.08
C GLY A 216 -20.50 15.83 -4.53
N ILE A 217 -20.43 16.41 -3.35
CA ILE A 217 -21.58 17.03 -2.69
C ILE A 217 -21.83 18.41 -3.32
N ASP A 218 -22.96 18.59 -4.01
CA ASP A 218 -23.39 19.89 -4.54
C ASP A 218 -23.98 20.76 -3.44
N HIS A 219 -23.53 22.00 -3.33
CA HIS A 219 -24.09 23.00 -2.41
C HIS A 219 -25.55 23.36 -2.69
N ALA A 220 -26.03 23.15 -3.90
CA ALA A 220 -27.39 23.59 -4.31
C ALA A 220 -28.53 22.70 -3.77
N GLY A 221 -28.26 21.48 -3.33
CA GLY A 221 -29.31 20.51 -2.96
C GLY A 221 -29.50 20.23 -1.47
N ARG A 222 -28.57 20.61 -0.60
CA ARG A 222 -28.57 20.16 0.81
C ARG A 222 -28.21 21.23 1.85
N LEU A 223 -28.36 22.50 1.53
CA LEU A 223 -28.19 23.59 2.50
C LEU A 223 -29.28 23.63 3.60
N ARG A 224 -30.22 22.68 3.62
CA ARG A 224 -31.33 22.74 4.58
C ARG A 224 -31.16 21.91 5.84
N ASP A 225 -30.31 20.86 5.89
CA ASP A 225 -30.34 19.93 7.03
C ASP A 225 -29.01 19.39 7.59
N ARG A 226 -27.84 19.75 7.07
CA ARG A 226 -26.60 19.43 7.73
C ARG A 226 -25.56 20.54 7.58
N VAL A 227 -25.14 21.09 8.70
CA VAL A 227 -23.89 21.82 8.85
C VAL A 227 -22.83 21.00 8.12
N GLY A 228 -22.19 21.57 7.09
CA GLY A 228 -21.10 20.90 6.38
C GLY A 228 -20.09 20.38 7.40
N PRO A 229 -19.35 19.30 7.10
CA PRO A 229 -18.34 18.80 8.04
C PRO A 229 -17.47 20.00 8.45
N PRO A 230 -17.18 20.14 9.76
CA PRO A 230 -16.35 21.24 10.24
C PRO A 230 -15.07 21.30 9.43
N PRO A 231 -14.52 22.50 9.14
CA PRO A 231 -13.35 22.66 8.32
C PRO A 231 -12.23 21.75 8.88
N GLU A 232 -11.82 20.78 8.08
CA GLU A 232 -10.82 19.78 8.47
C GLU A 232 -9.50 20.52 8.73
N ARG A 233 -9.05 20.55 9.98
CA ARG A 233 -7.81 21.23 10.35
C ARG A 233 -6.62 20.44 9.82
N SER A 234 -5.96 20.97 8.81
CA SER A 234 -4.77 20.35 8.23
C SER A 234 -3.50 20.80 8.95
N TYR A 235 -2.70 19.82 9.38
CA TYR A 235 -1.41 20.05 10.02
C TYR A 235 -0.29 20.01 8.98
N THR A 236 0.69 20.90 9.12
CA THR A 236 1.96 20.74 8.43
C THR A 236 2.75 19.57 9.04
N LEU A 237 3.74 19.03 8.31
CA LEU A 237 4.62 18.00 8.87
C LEU A 237 5.29 18.47 10.17
N HIS A 238 5.71 19.72 10.21
CA HIS A 238 6.36 20.32 11.40
C HIS A 238 5.42 20.35 12.61
N ASP A 239 4.15 20.68 12.40
CA ASP A 239 3.15 20.68 13.48
C ASP A 239 2.79 19.25 13.89
N ALA A 240 2.68 18.33 12.93
CA ALA A 240 2.35 16.93 13.20
C ALA A 240 3.40 16.26 14.09
N ILE A 241 4.69 16.38 13.77
CA ILE A 241 5.78 15.74 14.54
C ILE A 241 5.93 16.27 15.99
N ARG A 242 5.38 17.44 16.28
CA ARG A 242 5.34 18.01 17.64
C ARG A 242 4.22 17.45 18.50
N THR A 243 3.34 16.63 17.92
CA THR A 243 2.23 16.01 18.65
C THR A 243 2.60 14.62 19.16
N SER A 244 2.19 14.26 20.35
CA SER A 244 2.31 12.88 20.85
C SER A 244 1.51 11.90 20.01
N THR A 245 0.38 12.33 19.45
CA THR A 245 -0.48 11.54 18.55
C THR A 245 0.30 11.02 17.35
N PHE A 246 1.16 11.86 16.74
CA PHE A 246 1.99 11.45 15.61
C PHE A 246 2.92 10.28 15.97
N TRP A 247 3.61 10.37 17.09
CA TRP A 247 4.55 9.33 17.50
C TRP A 247 3.86 8.03 17.91
N PHE A 248 2.72 8.11 18.60
CA PHE A 248 1.95 6.92 18.93
C PHE A 248 1.40 6.24 17.67
N LEU A 249 0.88 6.99 16.70
CA LEU A 249 0.43 6.43 15.43
C LEU A 249 1.59 5.88 14.59
N LEU A 250 2.73 6.57 14.58
CA LEU A 250 3.93 6.07 13.89
C LEU A 250 4.36 4.72 14.48
N LEU A 251 4.45 4.61 15.81
CA LEU A 251 4.77 3.36 16.48
C LEU A 251 3.75 2.25 16.15
N ALA A 252 2.46 2.59 16.18
CA ALA A 252 1.40 1.64 15.84
C ALA A 252 1.57 1.08 14.43
N ILE A 253 1.75 1.97 13.44
CA ILE A 253 1.88 1.57 12.03
C ILE A 253 3.21 0.84 11.77
N VAL A 254 4.29 1.21 12.47
CA VAL A 254 5.58 0.50 12.41
C VAL A 254 5.44 -0.93 12.93
N PHE A 255 4.86 -1.14 14.11
CA PHE A 255 4.65 -2.47 14.68
C PHE A 255 3.70 -3.32 13.80
N GLY A 256 2.62 -2.73 13.31
CA GLY A 256 1.71 -3.41 12.40
C GLY A 256 2.36 -3.79 11.08
N SER A 257 3.20 -2.92 10.50
CA SER A 257 3.93 -3.19 9.26
C SER A 257 5.00 -4.28 9.44
N TYR A 258 5.73 -4.24 10.57
CA TYR A 258 6.64 -5.30 10.97
C TYR A 258 5.93 -6.66 11.02
N SER A 259 4.80 -6.71 11.73
CA SER A 259 4.04 -7.94 11.91
C SER A 259 3.42 -8.44 10.62
N LEU A 260 2.86 -7.55 9.80
CA LEU A 260 2.26 -7.92 8.50
C LEU A 260 3.31 -8.56 7.57
N GLN A 261 4.47 -7.92 7.42
CA GLN A 261 5.53 -8.43 6.54
C GLN A 261 6.10 -9.75 7.07
N THR A 262 6.34 -9.83 8.38
CA THR A 262 6.82 -11.06 9.03
C THR A 262 5.84 -12.20 8.81
N ALA A 263 4.57 -12.03 9.19
CA ALA A 263 3.56 -13.08 9.09
C ALA A 263 3.40 -13.58 7.65
N THR A 264 3.38 -12.66 6.67
CA THR A 264 3.21 -13.04 5.26
C THR A 264 4.37 -13.88 4.73
N ILE A 265 5.60 -13.58 5.14
CA ILE A 265 6.80 -14.28 4.64
C ILE A 265 7.02 -15.63 5.35
N ILE A 266 6.79 -15.69 6.67
CA ILE A 266 7.04 -16.93 7.42
C ILE A 266 5.91 -17.95 7.30
N MET A 267 4.77 -17.59 6.73
CA MET A 267 3.55 -18.42 6.75
C MET A 267 3.78 -19.78 6.07
N VAL A 268 4.37 -19.82 4.86
CA VAL A 268 4.65 -21.08 4.16
C VAL A 268 5.70 -21.91 4.93
N PRO A 269 6.90 -21.38 5.23
CA PRO A 269 7.91 -22.14 5.99
C PRO A 269 7.40 -22.65 7.34
N TYR A 270 6.58 -21.85 8.03
CA TYR A 270 6.00 -22.27 9.30
C TYR A 270 5.03 -23.45 9.13
N PHE A 271 4.19 -23.44 8.10
CA PHE A 271 3.24 -24.53 7.84
C PHE A 271 3.98 -25.82 7.45
N GLU A 272 5.11 -25.71 6.72
CA GLU A 272 5.98 -26.85 6.43
C GLU A 272 6.67 -27.39 7.70
N ASP A 273 7.17 -26.52 8.56
CA ASP A 273 7.83 -26.90 9.82
C ASP A 273 6.90 -27.66 10.79
N ILE A 274 5.59 -27.37 10.77
CA ILE A 274 4.59 -28.09 11.57
C ILE A 274 4.05 -29.37 10.89
N GLY A 275 4.63 -29.75 9.73
CA GLY A 275 4.44 -31.07 9.11
C GLY A 275 3.47 -31.11 7.93
N PHE A 276 3.02 -29.97 7.40
CA PHE A 276 2.22 -29.94 6.16
C PHE A 276 3.10 -29.99 4.92
N THR A 277 2.58 -30.59 3.86
CA THR A 277 3.28 -30.58 2.56
C THR A 277 3.30 -29.18 1.96
N THR A 278 4.31 -28.88 1.14
CA THR A 278 4.46 -27.60 0.43
C THR A 278 3.20 -27.23 -0.36
N ALA A 279 2.52 -28.22 -0.97
CA ALA A 279 1.29 -28.00 -1.73
C ALA A 279 0.13 -27.54 -0.83
N VAL A 280 -0.03 -28.14 0.34
CA VAL A 280 -1.07 -27.76 1.33
C VAL A 280 -0.75 -26.39 1.93
N ALA A 281 0.51 -26.13 2.28
CA ALA A 281 0.96 -24.85 2.79
C ALA A 281 0.73 -23.71 1.78
N ALA A 282 1.08 -23.92 0.52
CA ALA A 282 0.85 -22.96 -0.56
C ALA A 282 -0.64 -22.70 -0.79
N SER A 283 -1.48 -23.75 -0.73
CA SER A 283 -2.94 -23.63 -0.87
C SER A 283 -3.55 -22.81 0.28
N ALA A 284 -3.07 -23.01 1.50
CA ALA A 284 -3.51 -22.22 2.66
C ALA A 284 -3.14 -20.72 2.51
N VAL A 285 -1.92 -20.42 2.02
CA VAL A 285 -1.50 -19.05 1.74
C VAL A 285 -2.29 -18.43 0.58
N SER A 286 -2.68 -19.22 -0.42
CA SER A 286 -3.58 -18.76 -1.48
C SER A 286 -4.96 -18.37 -0.92
N MET A 287 -5.48 -19.16 0.03
CA MET A 287 -6.72 -18.84 0.76
C MET A 287 -6.58 -17.55 1.58
N TYR A 288 -5.47 -17.40 2.31
CA TYR A 288 -5.13 -16.13 2.97
C TYR A 288 -5.16 -14.96 1.99
N GLY A 289 -4.52 -15.09 0.82
CA GLY A 289 -4.48 -14.06 -0.22
C GLY A 289 -5.88 -13.66 -0.69
N PHE A 290 -6.75 -14.63 -0.97
CA PHE A 290 -8.13 -14.39 -1.38
C PHE A 290 -8.90 -13.60 -0.31
N PHE A 291 -8.90 -14.04 0.93
CA PHE A 291 -9.58 -13.35 2.00
C PHE A 291 -8.97 -11.98 2.32
N SER A 292 -7.67 -11.79 2.10
CA SER A 292 -7.01 -10.51 2.25
C SER A 292 -7.50 -9.45 1.24
N ILE A 293 -7.90 -9.85 0.03
CA ILE A 293 -8.51 -8.93 -0.93
C ILE A 293 -9.89 -8.48 -0.42
N VAL A 294 -10.72 -9.44 0.01
CA VAL A 294 -12.06 -9.16 0.57
C VAL A 294 -11.97 -8.29 1.83
N ALA A 295 -11.00 -8.56 2.68
CA ALA A 295 -10.77 -7.84 3.92
C ALA A 295 -10.54 -6.34 3.73
N ARG A 296 -9.81 -5.93 2.69
CA ARG A 296 -9.55 -4.51 2.40
C ARG A 296 -10.83 -3.73 2.21
N PHE A 297 -11.82 -4.36 1.61
CA PHE A 297 -13.13 -3.78 1.39
C PHE A 297 -13.94 -3.73 2.70
N ILE A 298 -13.97 -4.83 3.45
CA ILE A 298 -14.68 -4.92 4.74
C ILE A 298 -14.14 -3.87 5.72
N TRP A 299 -12.82 -3.77 5.88
CA TRP A 299 -12.20 -2.80 6.79
C TRP A 299 -12.29 -1.36 6.29
N GLY A 300 -12.34 -1.15 4.96
CA GLY A 300 -12.64 0.16 4.38
C GLY A 300 -14.03 0.65 4.78
N PHE A 301 -15.06 -0.20 4.65
CA PHE A 301 -16.41 0.12 5.12
C PHE A 301 -16.51 0.26 6.64
N ALA A 302 -15.80 -0.58 7.38
CA ALA A 302 -15.75 -0.47 8.83
C ALA A 302 -15.17 0.89 9.27
N ALA A 303 -14.13 1.37 8.57
CA ALA A 303 -13.54 2.68 8.81
C ALA A 303 -14.51 3.85 8.54
N ASP A 304 -15.38 3.72 7.53
CA ASP A 304 -16.39 4.75 7.21
C ASP A 304 -17.54 4.80 8.25
N ARG A 305 -17.78 3.71 8.99
CA ARG A 305 -18.85 3.62 10.00
C ARG A 305 -18.35 3.81 11.43
N LEU A 306 -17.14 3.38 11.69
CA LEU A 306 -16.42 3.59 12.94
C LEU A 306 -15.43 4.75 12.73
N THR A 307 -14.68 5.13 13.75
CA THR A 307 -13.46 5.90 13.53
C THR A 307 -12.36 4.96 13.02
N VAL A 308 -11.48 5.43 12.13
CA VAL A 308 -10.34 4.61 11.64
C VAL A 308 -9.51 4.11 12.80
N ARG A 309 -9.34 4.94 13.84
CA ARG A 309 -8.65 4.59 15.08
C ARG A 309 -9.28 3.37 15.77
N MET A 310 -10.61 3.36 15.97
CA MET A 310 -11.29 2.22 16.60
C MET A 310 -11.21 0.98 15.72
N ALA A 311 -11.40 1.13 14.41
CA ALA A 311 -11.27 0.03 13.46
C ALA A 311 -9.86 -0.59 13.53
N LEU A 312 -8.80 0.23 13.62
CA LEU A 312 -7.41 -0.24 13.73
C LEU A 312 -7.14 -0.95 15.07
N VAL A 313 -7.67 -0.44 16.19
CA VAL A 313 -7.57 -1.11 17.51
C VAL A 313 -8.24 -2.48 17.49
N ILE A 314 -9.47 -2.56 16.97
CA ILE A 314 -10.21 -3.82 16.86
C ILE A 314 -9.48 -4.79 15.93
N GLN A 315 -9.03 -4.32 14.77
CA GLN A 315 -8.29 -5.12 13.80
C GLN A 315 -7.00 -5.68 14.43
N ALA A 316 -6.21 -4.84 15.12
CA ALA A 316 -4.97 -5.26 15.78
C ALA A 316 -5.23 -6.34 16.86
N ALA A 317 -6.26 -6.15 17.70
CA ALA A 317 -6.63 -7.13 18.72
C ALA A 317 -7.07 -8.48 18.10
N LEU A 318 -7.92 -8.44 17.07
CA LEU A 318 -8.37 -9.66 16.38
C LEU A 318 -7.20 -10.34 15.63
N THR A 319 -6.27 -9.58 15.07
CA THR A 319 -5.07 -10.17 14.43
C THR A 319 -4.13 -10.81 15.45
N ALA A 320 -3.99 -10.24 16.64
CA ALA A 320 -3.25 -10.88 17.73
C ALA A 320 -3.86 -12.23 18.10
N VAL A 321 -5.21 -12.32 18.18
CA VAL A 321 -5.93 -13.58 18.39
C VAL A 321 -5.64 -14.58 17.26
N GLY A 322 -5.69 -14.14 16.00
CA GLY A 322 -5.34 -14.98 14.85
C GLY A 322 -3.90 -15.49 14.89
N SER A 323 -2.96 -14.68 15.36
CA SER A 323 -1.57 -15.10 15.55
C SER A 323 -1.46 -16.16 16.66
N LEU A 324 -2.23 -16.05 17.73
CA LEU A 324 -2.32 -17.11 18.75
C LEU A 324 -2.92 -18.41 18.21
N MET A 325 -3.91 -18.33 17.32
CA MET A 325 -4.51 -19.52 16.69
C MET A 325 -3.47 -20.28 15.84
N MET A 326 -2.46 -19.62 15.27
CA MET A 326 -1.39 -20.28 14.53
C MET A 326 -0.65 -21.31 15.38
N VAL A 327 -0.46 -21.05 16.68
CA VAL A 327 0.23 -21.99 17.60
C VAL A 327 -0.54 -23.31 17.80
N LYS A 328 -1.84 -23.32 17.54
CA LYS A 328 -2.74 -24.46 17.81
C LYS A 328 -3.21 -25.19 16.55
N ILE A 329 -2.52 -25.02 15.43
CA ILE A 329 -2.86 -25.73 14.20
C ILE A 329 -2.56 -27.24 14.40
N GLY A 330 -3.60 -28.08 14.33
CA GLY A 330 -3.46 -29.54 14.53
C GLY A 330 -3.92 -30.39 13.35
N GLY A 331 -4.35 -29.77 12.24
CA GLY A 331 -4.80 -30.49 11.04
C GLY A 331 -5.16 -29.53 9.90
N GLU A 332 -5.42 -30.06 8.71
CA GLU A 332 -5.67 -29.25 7.50
C GLU A 332 -6.85 -28.30 7.66
N PHE A 333 -7.95 -28.76 8.27
CA PHE A 333 -9.10 -27.89 8.50
C PHE A 333 -8.75 -26.66 9.35
N SER A 334 -8.01 -26.86 10.45
CA SER A 334 -7.55 -25.74 11.30
C SER A 334 -6.55 -24.85 10.58
N LEU A 335 -5.68 -25.40 9.72
CA LEU A 335 -4.76 -24.63 8.87
C LEU A 335 -5.51 -23.69 7.95
N PHE A 336 -6.47 -24.20 7.19
CA PHE A 336 -7.26 -23.38 6.25
C PHE A 336 -8.13 -22.35 6.99
N ALA A 337 -8.74 -22.74 8.11
CA ALA A 337 -9.53 -21.82 8.93
C ALA A 337 -8.69 -20.66 9.46
N VAL A 338 -7.48 -20.94 9.97
CA VAL A 338 -6.55 -19.91 10.46
C VAL A 338 -6.05 -19.06 9.31
N ALA A 339 -5.73 -19.63 8.15
CA ALA A 339 -5.30 -18.88 6.97
C ALA A 339 -6.41 -17.93 6.47
N ALA A 340 -7.66 -18.38 6.40
CA ALA A 340 -8.80 -17.54 6.05
C ALA A 340 -9.02 -16.41 7.07
N TYR A 341 -8.99 -16.72 8.36
CA TYR A 341 -9.13 -15.75 9.44
C TYR A 341 -8.02 -14.69 9.37
N GLN A 342 -6.76 -15.10 9.25
CA GLN A 342 -5.62 -14.20 9.09
C GLN A 342 -5.74 -13.36 7.82
N GLY A 343 -6.25 -13.92 6.72
CA GLY A 343 -6.55 -13.17 5.51
C GLY A 343 -7.49 -12.01 5.78
N ILE A 344 -8.58 -12.23 6.51
CA ILE A 344 -9.54 -11.17 6.86
C ILE A 344 -8.92 -10.15 7.82
N MET A 345 -8.14 -10.58 8.80
CA MET A 345 -7.62 -9.68 9.82
C MET A 345 -6.39 -8.89 9.32
N LEU A 346 -5.35 -9.57 8.85
CA LEU A 346 -4.14 -8.92 8.33
C LEU A 346 -4.40 -8.08 7.07
N GLY A 347 -5.28 -8.58 6.18
CA GLY A 347 -5.60 -7.91 4.91
C GLY A 347 -6.21 -6.51 5.07
N GLY A 348 -6.82 -6.22 6.21
CA GLY A 348 -7.37 -4.89 6.53
C GLY A 348 -6.32 -3.84 6.88
N PHE A 349 -5.19 -4.25 7.43
CA PHE A 349 -4.17 -3.31 7.94
C PHE A 349 -3.66 -2.31 6.89
N PRO A 350 -3.33 -2.68 5.64
CA PRO A 350 -2.89 -1.71 4.64
C PRO A 350 -3.92 -0.60 4.37
N THR A 351 -5.21 -0.92 4.41
CA THR A 351 -6.29 0.05 4.21
C THR A 351 -6.39 1.00 5.41
N LEU A 352 -6.46 0.47 6.63
CA LEU A 352 -6.55 1.28 7.85
C LEU A 352 -5.29 2.12 8.09
N GLY A 353 -4.11 1.57 7.80
CA GLY A 353 -2.84 2.26 7.92
C GLY A 353 -2.69 3.45 6.97
N GLN A 354 -3.36 3.43 5.80
CA GLN A 354 -3.42 4.58 4.91
C GLN A 354 -4.44 5.63 5.37
N LEU A 355 -5.54 5.20 5.98
CA LEU A 355 -6.63 6.07 6.40
C LEU A 355 -6.33 6.85 7.68
N ILE A 356 -5.51 6.31 8.59
CA ILE A 356 -5.28 6.89 9.92
C ILE A 356 -4.60 8.27 9.85
N TRP A 357 -3.74 8.49 8.85
CA TRP A 357 -3.00 9.74 8.71
C TRP A 357 -3.88 10.92 8.28
N PRO A 358 -4.68 10.82 7.19
CA PRO A 358 -5.57 11.91 6.80
C PRO A 358 -6.70 12.15 7.79
N GLU A 359 -7.17 11.12 8.53
CA GLU A 359 -8.16 11.31 9.60
C GLU A 359 -7.57 12.11 10.78
N SER A 360 -6.30 11.88 11.10
CA SER A 360 -5.66 12.49 12.28
C SER A 360 -5.06 13.86 12.03
N PHE A 361 -4.57 14.14 10.81
CA PHE A 361 -3.78 15.33 10.48
C PHE A 361 -4.33 16.16 9.32
N GLY A 362 -5.47 15.78 8.76
CA GLY A 362 -6.05 16.45 7.61
C GLY A 362 -5.37 16.09 6.29
N ARG A 363 -5.84 16.70 5.19
CA ARG A 363 -5.54 16.27 3.83
C ARG A 363 -4.53 17.13 3.06
N ASP A 364 -4.30 18.40 3.47
CA ASP A 364 -3.58 19.37 2.64
C ASP A 364 -2.07 19.06 2.53
N HIS A 365 -1.46 18.59 3.62
CA HIS A 365 -0.03 18.26 3.70
C HIS A 365 0.24 16.77 3.89
N ILE A 366 -0.72 15.92 3.51
CA ILE A 366 -0.66 14.47 3.75
C ILE A 366 0.55 13.79 3.07
N GLY A 367 1.00 14.30 1.92
CA GLY A 367 2.13 13.75 1.19
C GLY A 367 3.43 13.79 1.99
N SER A 368 3.69 14.90 2.69
CA SER A 368 4.88 15.05 3.53
C SER A 368 4.83 14.14 4.76
N ILE A 369 3.65 13.98 5.37
CA ILE A 369 3.43 13.13 6.54
C ILE A 369 3.59 11.65 6.15
N VAL A 370 2.90 11.22 5.09
CA VAL A 370 2.99 9.83 4.59
C VAL A 370 4.40 9.51 4.12
N GLY A 371 5.09 10.44 3.44
CA GLY A 371 6.48 10.26 3.02
C GLY A 371 7.41 9.93 4.19
N LEU A 372 7.33 10.68 5.30
CA LEU A 372 8.14 10.43 6.49
C LEU A 372 7.78 9.08 7.14
N THR A 373 6.50 8.83 7.35
CA THR A 373 6.05 7.62 8.03
C THR A 373 6.33 6.36 7.23
N GLN A 374 6.22 6.43 5.91
CA GLN A 374 6.54 5.33 5.01
C GLN A 374 8.02 4.92 5.07
N PHE A 375 8.93 5.87 5.32
CA PHE A 375 10.33 5.56 5.53
C PHE A 375 10.51 4.61 6.71
N PHE A 376 9.99 4.96 7.89
CA PHE A 376 10.10 4.14 9.09
C PHE A 376 9.40 2.78 8.94
N THR A 377 8.21 2.77 8.37
CA THR A 377 7.44 1.53 8.20
C THR A 377 8.10 0.56 7.22
N THR A 378 8.74 1.07 6.18
CA THR A 378 9.45 0.23 5.19
C THR A 378 10.73 -0.35 5.80
N VAL A 379 11.55 0.49 6.43
CA VAL A 379 12.85 0.05 6.99
C VAL A 379 12.64 -0.95 8.12
N ILE A 380 11.77 -0.62 9.08
CA ILE A 380 11.54 -1.49 10.24
C ILE A 380 10.72 -2.72 9.84
N GLY A 381 9.75 -2.56 8.94
CA GLY A 381 8.97 -3.68 8.43
C GLY A 381 9.83 -4.74 7.73
N ALA A 382 10.83 -4.32 6.97
CA ALA A 382 11.76 -5.23 6.29
C ALA A 382 12.65 -6.05 7.25
N MET A 383 12.84 -5.60 8.49
CA MET A 383 13.59 -6.34 9.51
C MET A 383 12.80 -7.53 10.07
N GLY A 384 11.48 -7.50 9.98
CA GLY A 384 10.62 -8.51 10.59
C GLY A 384 10.89 -9.94 10.14
N PRO A 385 10.87 -10.23 8.83
CA PRO A 385 11.19 -11.56 8.31
C PRO A 385 12.61 -12.02 8.66
N PHE A 386 13.58 -11.10 8.66
CA PHE A 386 14.95 -11.40 9.05
C PHE A 386 15.05 -11.88 10.50
N ILE A 387 14.44 -11.12 11.42
CA ILE A 387 14.42 -11.47 12.85
C ILE A 387 13.70 -12.81 13.08
N ALA A 388 12.57 -13.03 12.40
CA ALA A 388 11.82 -14.26 12.56
C ALA A 388 12.59 -15.50 12.07
N ASN A 389 13.29 -15.41 10.93
CA ASN A 389 14.12 -16.49 10.43
C ASN A 389 15.37 -16.71 11.31
N TYR A 390 15.99 -15.63 11.79
CA TYR A 390 17.12 -15.75 12.74
C TYR A 390 16.71 -16.49 14.02
N ILE A 391 15.55 -16.13 14.60
CA ILE A 391 14.99 -16.83 15.77
C ILE A 391 14.78 -18.31 15.45
N ARG A 392 14.24 -18.63 14.29
CA ARG A 392 14.03 -20.02 13.85
C ARG A 392 15.33 -20.79 13.70
N ASP A 393 16.36 -20.17 13.13
CA ASP A 393 17.67 -20.80 12.94
C ASP A 393 18.34 -21.11 14.28
N GLU A 394 18.19 -20.25 15.29
CA GLU A 394 18.75 -20.44 16.63
C GLU A 394 17.91 -21.40 17.50
N THR A 395 16.58 -21.39 17.38
CA THR A 395 15.67 -22.14 18.27
C THR A 395 15.10 -23.40 17.64
N GLY A 396 15.27 -23.60 16.33
CA GLY A 396 14.67 -24.69 15.56
C GLY A 396 13.19 -24.55 15.28
N THR A 397 12.52 -23.50 15.79
CA THR A 397 11.06 -23.31 15.63
C THR A 397 10.68 -21.86 15.43
N TYR A 398 9.49 -21.62 14.80
CA TYR A 398 8.91 -20.28 14.69
C TYR A 398 8.09 -19.84 15.91
N SER A 399 7.99 -20.68 16.97
CA SER A 399 7.11 -20.39 18.12
C SER A 399 7.39 -19.03 18.75
N ALA A 400 8.67 -18.70 19.01
CA ALA A 400 9.03 -17.40 19.60
C ALA A 400 8.72 -16.24 18.65
N SER A 401 8.86 -16.43 17.33
CA SER A 401 8.47 -15.43 16.32
C SER A 401 6.97 -15.18 16.32
N ILE A 402 6.14 -16.22 16.51
CA ILE A 402 4.67 -16.06 16.60
C ILE A 402 4.30 -15.28 17.87
N TRP A 403 4.92 -15.56 19.01
CA TRP A 403 4.69 -14.78 20.24
C TRP A 403 5.12 -13.31 20.07
N LEU A 404 6.20 -13.07 19.33
CA LEU A 404 6.62 -11.71 18.98
C LEU A 404 5.56 -11.00 18.10
N LEU A 405 4.95 -11.72 17.13
CA LEU A 405 3.84 -11.19 16.34
C LEU A 405 2.64 -10.80 17.21
N VAL A 406 2.27 -11.65 18.17
CA VAL A 406 1.19 -11.34 19.12
C VAL A 406 1.52 -10.07 19.89
N GLY A 407 2.72 -9.97 20.46
CA GLY A 407 3.17 -8.79 21.21
C GLY A 407 3.16 -7.52 20.37
N THR A 408 3.66 -7.57 19.14
CA THR A 408 3.71 -6.40 18.25
C THR A 408 2.32 -5.97 17.78
N TRP A 409 1.37 -6.89 17.58
CA TRP A 409 -0.03 -6.53 17.30
C TRP A 409 -0.71 -5.89 18.51
N LEU A 410 -0.48 -6.39 19.72
CA LEU A 410 -1.01 -5.78 20.94
C LEU A 410 -0.41 -4.37 21.13
N LEU A 411 0.89 -4.19 20.90
CA LEU A 411 1.54 -2.87 20.94
C LEU A 411 0.97 -1.93 19.87
N CYS A 412 0.70 -2.42 18.66
CA CYS A 412 0.01 -1.65 17.62
C CYS A 412 -1.36 -1.16 18.11
N GLY A 413 -2.18 -2.05 18.68
CA GLY A 413 -3.49 -1.70 19.23
C GLY A 413 -3.40 -0.69 20.38
N LEU A 414 -2.50 -0.92 21.35
CA LEU A 414 -2.29 -0.04 22.51
C LEU A 414 -1.78 1.35 22.08
N ALA A 415 -0.80 1.40 21.19
CA ALA A 415 -0.28 2.67 20.66
C ALA A 415 -1.38 3.44 19.90
N THR A 416 -2.19 2.75 19.08
CA THR A 416 -3.34 3.35 18.39
C THR A 416 -4.36 3.87 19.41
N TYR A 417 -4.64 3.13 20.46
CA TYR A 417 -5.57 3.54 21.51
C TYR A 417 -5.05 4.75 22.30
N ALA A 418 -3.74 4.81 22.58
CA ALA A 418 -3.09 5.92 23.27
C ALA A 418 -3.02 7.21 22.43
N ALA A 419 -3.08 7.10 21.10
CA ALA A 419 -3.11 8.22 20.19
C ALA A 419 -4.43 8.99 20.37
N ARG A 420 -4.47 9.98 21.25
CA ARG A 420 -5.69 10.76 21.52
C ARG A 420 -5.99 11.70 20.35
N PRO A 421 -7.21 11.69 19.79
CA PRO A 421 -7.62 12.76 18.89
C PRO A 421 -7.60 14.08 19.68
N ARG A 422 -7.00 15.13 19.14
CA ARG A 422 -7.18 16.45 19.74
C ARG A 422 -8.63 16.87 19.53
N ARG A 423 -9.32 17.19 20.63
CA ARG A 423 -10.66 17.78 20.60
C ARG A 423 -10.66 18.98 19.66
N THR A 424 -11.60 19.03 18.74
CA THR A 424 -11.89 20.24 17.95
C THR A 424 -12.29 21.34 18.92
N LEU A 425 -11.85 22.58 18.68
CA LEU A 425 -12.12 23.72 19.56
C LEU A 425 -13.62 23.98 19.82
N GLY A 426 -14.54 23.34 19.10
CA GLY A 426 -15.97 23.38 19.35
C GLY A 426 -16.44 22.57 20.57
N GLU A 427 -15.68 21.55 21.02
CA GLU A 427 -16.02 20.75 22.21
C GLU A 427 -15.39 21.30 23.50
N ALA A 428 -14.55 22.32 23.40
CA ALA A 428 -13.94 22.99 24.57
C ALA A 428 -14.75 24.19 25.05
N GLN A 429 -15.85 24.53 24.35
CA GLN A 429 -16.76 25.63 24.70
C GLN A 429 -18.20 25.15 25.01
N ALA A 430 -18.44 23.87 25.05
CA ALA A 430 -19.62 23.23 25.61
C ALA A 430 -19.23 22.51 26.93
#